data_e4a2455913ed0adef115c8de35d2b770
#
_entry.id   e4a2455913ed0adef115c8de35d2b770
#
_cell.length_a   1.000
_cell.length_b   1.000
_cell.length_c   1.000
_cell.angle_alpha   90.00
_cell.angle_beta   90.00
_cell.angle_gamma   90.00
#
_symmetry.space_group_name_H-M   'P 1'
#
loop_
_entity.id
_entity.type
_entity.pdbx_description
1 polymer ?
#
loop_
_entity_poly.entity_id
_entity_poly.type
_entity_poly.pdbx_seq_one_letter_code
_entity_poly.pdbx_strand_id
1 'polypeptide(L)'
;MKYFLFFFTIFSFAQQTQYVDFKTVLGEISINPIDRAVSGNVTYDFEVLQSIDTIKIDAQNMTFTDIKINGNIITARNTNKQLQLIFPFQKGKHTLTFSYTTQPKQALYFINAESKDDLEIWTQGQGRYTSNWFPSFDDVNEKVVFNLN
;
A
#
# COMPACT_ATOMS: atom_id res chain seq x y z
N MET A 1 19.47 -18.89 48.43
CA MET A 1 18.45 -18.29 47.56
C MET A 1 19.14 -17.80 46.29
N LYS A 2 18.89 -18.43 45.12
CA LYS A 2 19.45 -18.02 43.84
C LYS A 2 18.39 -17.15 43.13
N TYR A 3 18.68 -15.88 42.91
CA TYR A 3 17.84 -14.99 42.13
C TYR A 3 18.11 -15.21 40.66
N PHE A 4 17.08 -15.69 39.91
CA PHE A 4 17.12 -15.84 38.47
C PHE A 4 16.64 -14.54 37.84
N LEU A 5 17.55 -13.73 37.31
CA LEU A 5 17.23 -12.47 36.63
C LEU A 5 16.76 -12.81 35.19
N PHE A 6 15.47 -12.67 34.94
CA PHE A 6 14.90 -12.86 33.60
C PHE A 6 15.10 -11.57 32.79
N PHE A 7 16.01 -11.58 31.85
CA PHE A 7 16.19 -10.47 30.89
C PHE A 7 15.10 -10.58 29.83
N PHE A 8 14.09 -9.71 29.90
CA PHE A 8 13.07 -9.55 28.86
C PHE A 8 13.64 -8.64 27.77
N THR A 9 14.15 -9.20 26.67
CA THR A 9 14.53 -8.41 25.50
C THR A 9 13.25 -7.98 24.77
N ILE A 10 12.87 -6.71 24.91
CA ILE A 10 11.82 -6.07 24.13
C ILE A 10 12.38 -5.84 22.72
N PHE A 11 11.97 -6.67 21.75
CA PHE A 11 12.19 -6.38 20.33
C PHE A 11 11.27 -5.23 19.94
N SER A 12 11.81 -4.02 19.94
CA SER A 12 11.13 -2.86 19.34
C SER A 12 11.21 -3.03 17.82
N PHE A 13 10.11 -3.39 17.17
CA PHE A 13 10.01 -3.29 15.72
C PHE A 13 9.91 -1.80 15.39
N ALA A 14 10.97 -1.23 14.83
CA ALA A 14 10.94 0.13 14.33
C ALA A 14 9.85 0.24 13.25
N GLN A 15 8.90 1.15 13.46
CA GLN A 15 7.85 1.42 12.48
C GLN A 15 8.45 2.09 11.26
N GLN A 16 7.97 1.75 10.05
CA GLN A 16 8.47 2.32 8.80
C GLN A 16 8.36 3.85 8.78
N THR A 17 7.37 4.41 9.45
CA THR A 17 7.15 5.86 9.59
C THR A 17 8.30 6.63 10.25
N GLN A 18 9.24 5.96 10.92
CA GLN A 18 10.47 6.58 11.42
C GLN A 18 11.52 6.80 10.33
N TYR A 19 11.42 6.09 9.23
CA TYR A 19 12.38 6.11 8.12
C TYR A 19 11.83 6.76 6.87
N VAL A 20 10.51 6.68 6.66
CA VAL A 20 9.83 7.14 5.44
C VAL A 20 8.54 7.84 5.83
N ASP A 21 8.26 8.94 5.16
CA ASP A 21 7.06 9.76 5.34
C ASP A 21 6.39 9.92 3.96
N PHE A 22 5.27 9.25 3.73
CA PHE A 22 4.47 9.38 2.52
C PHE A 22 3.58 10.61 2.59
N LYS A 23 3.72 11.50 1.62
CA LYS A 23 3.05 12.81 1.61
C LYS A 23 1.74 12.80 0.83
N THR A 24 1.81 12.36 -0.41
CA THR A 24 0.68 12.39 -1.34
C THR A 24 0.58 11.09 -2.12
N VAL A 25 -0.63 10.76 -2.51
CA VAL A 25 -0.91 9.74 -3.52
C VAL A 25 -1.86 10.29 -4.56
N LEU A 26 -1.53 10.06 -5.83
CA LEU A 26 -2.42 10.23 -6.96
C LEU A 26 -2.75 8.84 -7.51
N GLY A 27 -4.03 8.50 -7.56
CA GLY A 27 -4.52 7.25 -8.14
C GLY A 27 -5.48 7.53 -9.29
N GLU A 28 -5.15 7.03 -10.48
CA GLU A 28 -6.07 6.96 -11.62
C GLU A 28 -6.65 5.56 -11.63
N ILE A 29 -7.96 5.44 -11.28
CA ILE A 29 -8.58 4.16 -10.98
C ILE A 29 -9.66 3.84 -12.00
N SER A 30 -9.67 2.59 -12.47
CA SER A 30 -10.72 2.01 -13.27
C SER A 30 -11.37 0.85 -12.53
N ILE A 31 -12.69 0.86 -12.45
CA ILE A 31 -13.48 -0.16 -11.77
C ILE A 31 -14.29 -0.92 -12.85
N ASN A 32 -14.14 -2.24 -12.88
CA ASN A 32 -14.95 -3.13 -13.70
C ASN A 32 -15.96 -3.88 -12.80
N PRO A 33 -17.23 -3.49 -12.80
CA PRO A 33 -18.24 -4.11 -11.96
C PRO A 33 -18.52 -5.58 -12.31
N ILE A 34 -18.48 -5.93 -13.60
CA ILE A 34 -18.79 -7.27 -14.09
C ILE A 34 -17.76 -8.27 -13.56
N ASP A 35 -16.48 -7.93 -13.68
CA ASP A 35 -15.39 -8.77 -13.21
C ASP A 35 -15.08 -8.55 -11.71
N ARG A 36 -15.78 -7.60 -11.08
CA ARG A 36 -15.52 -7.16 -9.70
C ARG A 36 -14.05 -6.82 -9.48
N ALA A 37 -13.46 -6.16 -10.47
CA ALA A 37 -12.04 -5.87 -10.53
C ALA A 37 -11.76 -4.37 -10.44
N VAL A 38 -10.59 -4.05 -9.91
CA VAL A 38 -10.02 -2.70 -9.88
C VAL A 38 -8.66 -2.75 -10.54
N SER A 39 -8.37 -1.75 -11.37
CA SER A 39 -7.04 -1.48 -11.88
C SER A 39 -6.72 -0.01 -11.72
N GLY A 40 -5.44 0.34 -11.65
CA GLY A 40 -5.06 1.74 -11.55
C GLY A 40 -3.59 1.99 -11.78
N ASN A 41 -3.29 3.25 -12.08
CA ASN A 41 -1.96 3.82 -12.08
C ASN A 41 -1.82 4.67 -10.82
N VAL A 42 -0.76 4.45 -10.06
CA VAL A 42 -0.54 5.10 -8.77
C VAL A 42 0.79 5.81 -8.77
N THR A 43 0.76 7.04 -8.26
CA THR A 43 1.96 7.83 -8.00
C THR A 43 1.97 8.23 -6.53
N TYR A 44 3.02 7.86 -5.80
CA TYR A 44 3.31 8.31 -4.44
C TYR A 44 4.47 9.28 -4.44
N ASP A 45 4.31 10.43 -3.77
CA ASP A 45 5.41 11.28 -3.37
C ASP A 45 5.70 11.07 -1.89
N PHE A 46 6.96 10.84 -1.55
CA PHE A 46 7.39 10.54 -0.20
C PHE A 46 8.80 11.08 0.10
N GLU A 47 9.12 11.18 1.37
CA GLU A 47 10.43 11.60 1.85
C GLU A 47 11.07 10.48 2.68
N VAL A 48 12.30 10.12 2.31
CA VAL A 48 13.13 9.23 3.10
C VAL A 48 13.86 10.05 4.14
N LEU A 49 13.56 9.81 5.41
CA LEU A 49 14.10 10.53 6.56
C LEU A 49 15.47 9.97 6.96
N GLN A 50 15.66 8.66 6.82
CA GLN A 50 16.90 7.93 7.07
C GLN A 50 17.06 6.86 5.98
N SER A 51 18.30 6.67 5.48
CA SER A 51 18.57 5.68 4.42
C SER A 51 18.07 4.29 4.82
N ILE A 52 17.41 3.62 3.88
CA ILE A 52 16.79 2.31 4.06
C ILE A 52 16.81 1.54 2.73
N ASP A 53 16.93 0.21 2.80
CA ASP A 53 17.02 -0.64 1.60
C ASP A 53 15.69 -1.26 1.18
N THR A 54 14.66 -1.16 2.01
CA THR A 54 13.35 -1.73 1.70
C THR A 54 12.24 -0.85 2.25
N ILE A 55 11.29 -0.49 1.37
CA ILE A 55 10.04 0.20 1.73
C ILE A 55 8.88 -0.73 1.41
N LYS A 56 7.85 -0.73 2.26
CA LYS A 56 6.68 -1.62 2.16
C LYS A 56 5.40 -0.80 2.00
N ILE A 57 4.52 -1.27 1.12
CA ILE A 57 3.16 -0.76 0.93
C ILE A 57 2.22 -1.93 1.13
N ASP A 58 1.19 -1.77 1.95
CA ASP A 58 0.20 -2.82 2.18
C ASP A 58 -0.70 -2.98 0.95
N ALA A 59 -0.84 -4.23 0.51
CA ALA A 59 -1.52 -4.57 -0.73
C ALA A 59 -1.95 -6.04 -0.70
N GLN A 60 -3.23 -6.29 -0.50
CA GLN A 60 -3.77 -7.63 -0.35
C GLN A 60 -4.14 -8.22 -1.71
N ASN A 61 -3.45 -9.30 -2.12
CA ASN A 61 -3.73 -10.06 -3.33
C ASN A 61 -3.80 -9.20 -4.60
N MET A 62 -2.85 -8.30 -4.77
CA MET A 62 -2.71 -7.43 -5.93
C MET A 62 -1.60 -7.88 -6.85
N THR A 63 -1.71 -7.57 -8.13
CA THR A 63 -0.63 -7.74 -9.12
C THR A 63 -0.11 -6.38 -9.52
N PHE A 64 1.20 -6.26 -9.69
CA PHE A 64 1.88 -5.00 -9.99
C PHE A 64 2.72 -5.08 -11.24
N THR A 65 2.76 -3.98 -12.01
CA THR A 65 3.64 -3.77 -13.16
C THR A 65 4.22 -2.38 -13.15
N ASP A 66 5.27 -2.16 -13.94
CA ASP A 66 5.88 -0.84 -14.19
C ASP A 66 6.35 -0.09 -12.93
N ILE A 67 6.88 -0.82 -11.95
CA ILE A 67 7.32 -0.25 -10.67
C ILE A 67 8.60 0.56 -10.87
N LYS A 68 8.53 1.87 -10.59
CA LYS A 68 9.63 2.81 -10.79
C LYS A 68 9.81 3.72 -9.59
N ILE A 69 11.07 4.00 -9.25
CA ILE A 69 11.48 5.08 -8.35
C ILE A 69 12.18 6.16 -9.14
N ASN A 70 11.70 7.40 -9.06
CA ASN A 70 12.24 8.55 -9.78
C ASN A 70 12.38 8.28 -11.30
N GLY A 71 11.40 7.55 -11.89
CA GLY A 71 11.37 7.17 -13.29
C GLY A 71 12.18 5.93 -13.65
N ASN A 72 12.99 5.36 -12.75
CA ASN A 72 13.83 4.19 -13.01
C ASN A 72 13.16 2.91 -12.50
N ILE A 73 13.14 1.86 -13.32
CA ILE A 73 12.64 0.54 -12.92
C ILE A 73 13.45 0.00 -11.76
N ILE A 74 12.79 -0.54 -10.75
CA ILE A 74 13.43 -1.13 -9.58
C ILE A 74 13.00 -2.59 -9.37
N THR A 75 13.75 -3.30 -8.54
CA THR A 75 13.35 -4.62 -8.05
C THR A 75 12.28 -4.46 -6.97
N ALA A 76 11.22 -5.24 -7.09
CA ALA A 76 10.18 -5.31 -6.08
C ALA A 76 9.78 -6.76 -5.82
N ARG A 77 9.32 -7.04 -4.60
CA ARG A 77 8.78 -8.34 -4.19
C ARG A 77 7.33 -8.18 -3.78
N ASN A 78 6.45 -8.90 -4.45
CA ASN A 78 5.06 -9.01 -4.04
C ASN A 78 4.88 -10.24 -3.13
N THR A 79 4.35 -10.02 -1.91
CA THR A 79 4.12 -11.08 -0.92
C THR A 79 2.65 -11.51 -0.84
N ASN A 80 1.77 -10.99 -1.72
CA ASN A 80 0.32 -11.07 -1.64
C ASN A 80 -0.30 -10.34 -0.42
N LYS A 81 0.52 -9.75 0.43
CA LYS A 81 0.10 -8.86 1.54
C LYS A 81 0.72 -7.49 1.43
N GLN A 82 1.88 -7.41 0.82
CA GLN A 82 2.68 -6.19 0.70
C GLN A 82 3.46 -6.17 -0.61
N LEU A 83 3.57 -4.99 -1.19
CA LEU A 83 4.59 -4.66 -2.17
C LEU A 83 5.83 -4.18 -1.43
N GLN A 84 6.94 -4.91 -1.56
CA GLN A 84 8.23 -4.56 -0.99
C GLN A 84 9.13 -4.00 -2.08
N LEU A 85 9.46 -2.72 -1.98
CA LEU A 85 10.35 -2.01 -2.89
C LEU A 85 11.79 -2.22 -2.41
N ILE A 86 12.64 -2.86 -3.21
CA ILE A 86 14.03 -3.18 -2.86
C ILE A 86 14.94 -2.23 -3.65
N PHE A 87 15.40 -1.19 -2.96
CA PHE A 87 16.20 -0.13 -3.57
C PHE A 87 17.02 0.60 -2.49
N PRO A 88 18.27 1.03 -2.74
CA PRO A 88 19.07 1.76 -1.77
C PRO A 88 18.60 3.22 -1.64
N PHE A 89 17.48 3.40 -0.93
CA PHE A 89 16.89 4.72 -0.73
C PHE A 89 17.81 5.61 0.10
N GLN A 90 18.22 6.71 -0.48
CA GLN A 90 18.96 7.76 0.22
C GLN A 90 17.99 8.77 0.80
N LYS A 91 18.41 9.46 1.87
CA LYS A 91 17.64 10.55 2.48
C LYS A 91 17.27 11.60 1.43
N GLY A 92 15.99 12.01 1.40
CA GLY A 92 15.46 13.02 0.49
C GLY A 92 14.11 12.64 -0.11
N LYS A 93 13.67 13.43 -1.08
CA LYS A 93 12.38 13.26 -1.75
C LYS A 93 12.47 12.24 -2.88
N HIS A 94 11.44 11.41 -2.97
CA HIS A 94 11.31 10.38 -3.99
C HIS A 94 9.89 10.32 -4.52
N THR A 95 9.76 9.85 -5.76
CA THR A 95 8.47 9.55 -6.39
C THR A 95 8.46 8.08 -6.78
N LEU A 96 7.43 7.36 -6.36
CA LEU A 96 7.15 5.97 -6.76
C LEU A 96 5.99 5.96 -7.73
N THR A 97 6.12 5.24 -8.84
CA THR A 97 5.02 4.98 -9.76
C THR A 97 4.88 3.48 -10.03
N PHE A 98 3.65 3.01 -10.17
CA PHE A 98 3.35 1.64 -10.58
C PHE A 98 1.92 1.53 -11.11
N SER A 99 1.65 0.46 -11.86
CA SER A 99 0.30 0.02 -12.19
C SER A 99 -0.07 -1.19 -11.34
N TYR A 100 -1.36 -1.34 -11.00
CA TYR A 100 -1.84 -2.50 -10.26
C TYR A 100 -3.19 -3.00 -10.77
N THR A 101 -3.48 -4.26 -10.44
CA THR A 101 -4.79 -4.88 -10.63
C THR A 101 -5.14 -5.73 -9.41
N THR A 102 -6.43 -5.79 -9.07
CA THR A 102 -6.94 -6.64 -7.99
C THR A 102 -8.41 -7.01 -8.21
N GLN A 103 -8.84 -8.09 -7.56
CA GLN A 103 -10.25 -8.45 -7.37
C GLN A 103 -10.53 -8.48 -5.87
N PRO A 104 -10.93 -7.33 -5.29
CA PRO A 104 -11.11 -7.19 -3.85
C PRO A 104 -12.23 -8.09 -3.36
N LYS A 105 -11.98 -8.80 -2.25
CA LYS A 105 -12.98 -9.64 -1.58
C LYS A 105 -13.63 -8.96 -0.39
N GLN A 106 -13.08 -7.82 0.03
CA GLN A 106 -13.61 -6.98 1.11
C GLN A 106 -13.14 -5.54 0.93
N ALA A 107 -13.76 -4.64 1.66
CA ALA A 107 -13.52 -3.21 1.69
C ALA A 107 -14.00 -2.45 0.44
N LEU A 108 -14.12 -3.06 -0.72
CA LEU A 108 -14.85 -2.56 -1.88
C LEU A 108 -15.89 -3.61 -2.27
N TYR A 109 -17.15 -3.20 -2.33
CA TYR A 109 -18.29 -4.09 -2.51
C TYR A 109 -19.05 -3.74 -3.78
N PHE A 110 -19.42 -4.77 -4.52
CA PHE A 110 -20.19 -4.67 -5.76
C PHE A 110 -21.54 -5.34 -5.53
N ILE A 111 -22.57 -4.55 -5.37
CA ILE A 111 -23.93 -5.00 -5.14
C ILE A 111 -24.65 -4.99 -6.50
N ASN A 112 -25.38 -6.04 -6.80
CA ASN A 112 -26.12 -6.20 -8.05
C ASN A 112 -25.24 -5.96 -9.31
N ALA A 113 -24.00 -6.45 -9.30
CA ALA A 113 -23.04 -6.23 -10.38
C ALA A 113 -23.54 -6.71 -11.77
N GLU A 114 -24.54 -7.57 -11.79
CA GLU A 114 -25.17 -8.14 -12.98
C GLU A 114 -26.33 -7.26 -13.52
N SER A 115 -26.79 -6.29 -12.71
CA SER A 115 -27.85 -5.35 -13.07
C SER A 115 -27.26 -3.98 -13.42
N LYS A 116 -27.65 -3.43 -14.60
CA LYS A 116 -27.23 -2.07 -14.97
C LYS A 116 -27.99 -0.99 -14.21
N ASP A 117 -29.20 -1.28 -13.76
CA ASP A 117 -30.12 -0.30 -13.18
C ASP A 117 -29.97 -0.18 -11.67
N ASP A 118 -29.51 -1.25 -11.01
CA ASP A 118 -29.40 -1.34 -9.54
C ASP A 118 -27.95 -1.58 -9.06
N LEU A 119 -26.95 -1.31 -9.91
CA LEU A 119 -25.56 -1.47 -9.55
C LEU A 119 -25.16 -0.44 -8.47
N GLU A 120 -24.69 -0.94 -7.36
CA GLU A 120 -24.07 -0.12 -6.32
C GLU A 120 -22.62 -0.54 -6.08
N ILE A 121 -21.74 0.42 -6.00
CA ILE A 121 -20.34 0.21 -5.63
C ILE A 121 -20.03 1.11 -4.44
N TRP A 122 -19.59 0.54 -3.35
CA TRP A 122 -19.23 1.29 -2.16
C TRP A 122 -18.02 0.69 -1.44
N THR A 123 -17.32 1.52 -0.68
CA THR A 123 -16.12 1.11 0.05
C THR A 123 -16.28 1.35 1.55
N GLN A 124 -15.71 0.44 2.34
CA GLN A 124 -15.61 0.53 3.79
C GLN A 124 -14.19 0.19 4.24
N GLY A 125 -13.35 1.23 4.38
CA GLY A 125 -11.95 1.08 4.77
C GLY A 125 -11.72 1.03 6.28
N GLN A 126 -12.78 1.07 7.12
CA GLN A 126 -12.66 1.06 8.57
C GLN A 126 -11.93 -0.20 9.06
N GLY A 127 -10.99 -0.04 9.99
CA GLY A 127 -10.26 -1.15 10.58
C GLY A 127 -9.10 -1.69 9.75
N ARG A 128 -8.48 -0.88 8.87
CA ARG A 128 -7.28 -1.26 8.10
C ARG A 128 -7.57 -2.15 6.88
N TYR A 129 -8.62 -1.84 6.13
CA TYR A 129 -9.01 -2.68 5.00
C TYR A 129 -8.82 -2.02 3.62
N THR A 130 -8.35 -0.77 3.56
CA THR A 130 -8.12 -0.06 2.29
C THR A 130 -7.14 -0.83 1.39
N SER A 131 -6.13 -1.48 1.97
CA SER A 131 -5.14 -2.28 1.26
C SER A 131 -5.71 -3.50 0.50
N ASN A 132 -7.00 -3.79 0.63
CA ASN A 132 -7.66 -4.85 -0.15
C ASN A 132 -8.07 -4.42 -1.56
N TRP A 133 -8.22 -3.12 -1.83
CA TRP A 133 -8.62 -2.64 -3.14
C TRP A 133 -7.72 -1.52 -3.69
N PHE A 134 -7.01 -0.83 -2.81
CA PHE A 134 -6.05 0.20 -3.17
C PHE A 134 -4.74 -0.03 -2.40
N PRO A 135 -3.56 -0.06 -3.07
CA PRO A 135 -2.28 -0.17 -2.38
C PRO A 135 -2.10 1.02 -1.43
N SER A 136 -2.02 0.78 -0.12
CA SER A 136 -2.05 1.83 0.88
C SER A 136 -1.25 1.45 2.14
N PHE A 137 -1.55 2.08 3.27
CA PHE A 137 -0.89 1.80 4.54
C PHE A 137 -1.96 1.44 5.58
N ASP A 138 -1.78 0.28 6.20
CA ASP A 138 -2.62 -0.17 7.31
C ASP A 138 -2.11 0.34 8.68
N ASP A 139 -0.95 1.02 8.69
CA ASP A 139 -0.43 1.71 9.87
C ASP A 139 -1.19 3.03 10.09
N VAL A 140 -1.81 3.17 11.24
CA VAL A 140 -2.60 4.37 11.61
C VAL A 140 -1.76 5.64 11.77
N ASN A 141 -0.45 5.49 11.89
CA ASN A 141 0.49 6.63 12.00
C ASN A 141 0.90 7.16 10.61
N GLU A 142 0.68 6.40 9.54
CA GLU A 142 0.95 6.86 8.18
C GLU A 142 -0.27 7.66 7.67
N LYS A 143 -0.06 8.94 7.38
CA LYS A 143 -1.10 9.85 6.91
C LYS A 143 -0.73 10.42 5.55
N VAL A 144 -1.49 10.05 4.54
CA VAL A 144 -1.24 10.42 3.15
C VAL A 144 -2.41 11.25 2.62
N VAL A 145 -2.13 12.30 1.86
CA VAL A 145 -3.16 13.05 1.13
C VAL A 145 -3.53 12.28 -0.13
N PHE A 146 -4.79 11.85 -0.22
CA PHE A 146 -5.33 11.07 -1.34
C PHE A 146 -5.96 11.97 -2.39
N ASN A 147 -5.56 11.78 -3.65
CA ASN A 147 -6.20 12.30 -4.84
C ASN A 147 -6.56 11.11 -5.75
N LEU A 148 -7.85 10.80 -5.86
CA LEU A 148 -8.34 9.68 -6.68
C LEU A 148 -9.20 10.23 -7.81
N ASN A 149 -8.93 9.76 -9.04
CA ASN A 149 -9.65 10.08 -10.28
C ASN A 149 -10.23 8.82 -10.91
#